data_b3b3ce8bf5d4ab14bd676a48d2591d49
#
_entry.id   b3b3ce8bf5d4ab14bd676a48d2591d49
#
_cell.length_a   1.000
_cell.length_b   1.000
_cell.length_c   1.000
_cell.angle_alpha   90.00
_cell.angle_beta   90.00
_cell.angle_gamma   90.00
#
_symmetry.space_group_name_H-M   'P 1'
#
loop_
_entity.id
_entity.type
_entity.pdbx_description
1 polymer ?
#
loop_
_entity_poly.entity_id
_entity_poly.type
_entity_poly.pdbx_seq_one_letter_code
_entity_poly.pdbx_strand_id
1 'polypeptide(L)'
;MPALTVNERPLEFRLDPQMPLLWALREAANLTGTKYGCGVGDCGACMVLVDGEATKSCLLTLAEAEGRVVVTIEGLATDGSHPVQQALVAEQAIQCGFCTPGIVIAAAALLARNADPSEADIKAAITNLCPCGVYPRLVRAIQRAGRATRGFDPASPPPPPAPVLAPVTAAVPANDSPTDAPTAQDTASTPGEYPR
;
A
#
# COMPACT_ATOMS: atom_id res chain seq x y z
N MET A 1 -22.01 7.43 7.78
CA MET A 1 -20.90 7.60 6.81
C MET A 1 -19.64 7.30 7.59
N PRO A 2 -18.89 6.25 7.22
CA PRO A 2 -17.68 5.88 7.96
C PRO A 2 -16.64 7.02 7.93
N ALA A 3 -16.16 7.40 9.13
CA ALA A 3 -15.13 8.42 9.32
C ALA A 3 -13.90 7.76 9.93
N LEU A 4 -12.72 8.04 9.38
CA LEU A 4 -11.45 7.52 9.87
C LEU A 4 -10.34 8.54 9.64
N THR A 5 -9.22 8.40 10.33
CA THR A 5 -8.05 9.25 10.12
C THR A 5 -7.10 8.56 9.15
N VAL A 6 -6.83 9.17 8.00
CA VAL A 6 -5.89 8.63 7.01
C VAL A 6 -4.74 9.59 6.83
N ASN A 7 -3.51 9.11 7.09
CA ASN A 7 -2.28 9.92 6.99
C ASN A 7 -2.43 11.26 7.74
N GLU A 8 -2.84 11.16 9.00
CA GLU A 8 -3.07 12.31 9.92
C GLU A 8 -4.23 13.24 9.52
N ARG A 9 -5.01 12.91 8.48
CA ARG A 9 -6.15 13.71 8.03
C ARG A 9 -7.45 12.98 8.32
N PRO A 10 -8.43 13.61 8.98
CA PRO A 10 -9.76 13.05 9.15
C PRO A 10 -10.47 13.03 7.77
N LEU A 11 -10.98 11.88 7.38
CA LEU A 11 -11.73 11.68 6.14
C LEU A 11 -13.08 11.03 6.44
N GLU A 12 -14.14 11.51 5.77
CA GLU A 12 -15.45 10.90 5.75
C GLU A 12 -15.70 10.31 4.37
N PHE A 13 -16.13 9.03 4.34
CA PHE A 13 -16.39 8.34 3.09
C PHE A 13 -17.89 8.19 2.85
N ARG A 14 -18.37 8.76 1.73
CA ARG A 14 -19.75 8.59 1.24
C ARG A 14 -19.84 7.38 0.33
N LEU A 15 -19.46 6.22 0.86
CA LEU A 15 -19.37 4.96 0.16
C LEU A 15 -20.10 3.88 0.97
N ASP A 16 -20.35 2.74 0.35
CA ASP A 16 -20.91 1.57 1.04
C ASP A 16 -19.99 1.17 2.22
N PRO A 17 -20.51 1.11 3.46
CA PRO A 17 -19.73 0.66 4.63
C PRO A 17 -19.12 -0.74 4.48
N GLN A 18 -19.70 -1.60 3.65
CA GLN A 18 -19.17 -2.95 3.36
C GLN A 18 -18.07 -2.95 2.28
N MET A 19 -17.81 -1.82 1.64
CA MET A 19 -16.73 -1.70 0.67
C MET A 19 -15.37 -1.96 1.34
N PRO A 20 -14.46 -2.74 0.73
CA PRO A 20 -13.10 -2.87 1.22
C PRO A 20 -12.38 -1.52 1.30
N LEU A 21 -11.68 -1.29 2.41
CA LEU A 21 -10.89 -0.06 2.65
C LEU A 21 -9.94 0.26 1.49
N LEU A 22 -9.40 -0.75 0.83
CA LEU A 22 -8.53 -0.61 -0.34
C LEU A 22 -9.13 0.31 -1.41
N TRP A 23 -10.40 0.12 -1.75
CA TRP A 23 -11.06 0.91 -2.80
C TRP A 23 -11.36 2.33 -2.34
N ALA A 24 -11.75 2.52 -1.08
CA ALA A 24 -11.94 3.85 -0.52
C ALA A 24 -10.64 4.67 -0.54
N LEU A 25 -9.51 4.05 -0.18
CA LEU A 25 -8.20 4.70 -0.23
C LEU A 25 -7.81 5.08 -1.66
N ARG A 26 -8.00 4.18 -2.63
CA ARG A 26 -7.57 4.40 -4.00
C ARG A 26 -8.47 5.33 -4.80
N GLU A 27 -9.79 5.10 -4.74
CA GLU A 27 -10.75 5.77 -5.62
C GLU A 27 -11.31 7.06 -5.00
N ALA A 28 -11.57 7.07 -3.69
CA ALA A 28 -12.14 8.24 -3.03
C ALA A 28 -11.07 9.17 -2.43
N ALA A 29 -10.02 8.61 -1.80
CA ALA A 29 -8.94 9.40 -1.22
C ALA A 29 -7.77 9.63 -2.20
N ASN A 30 -7.79 9.05 -3.41
CA ASN A 30 -6.73 9.13 -4.43
C ASN A 30 -5.34 8.71 -3.92
N LEU A 31 -5.30 7.78 -2.93
CA LEU A 31 -4.08 7.21 -2.38
C LEU A 31 -3.73 5.91 -3.13
N THR A 32 -3.13 6.04 -4.29
CA THR A 32 -2.91 4.94 -5.24
C THR A 32 -1.65 4.11 -4.96
N GLY A 33 -0.84 4.49 -4.00
CA GLY A 33 0.34 3.73 -3.55
C GLY A 33 -0.02 2.36 -2.98
N THR A 34 -1.14 2.26 -2.26
CA THR A 34 -1.71 0.98 -1.85
C THR A 34 -2.24 0.23 -3.08
N LYS A 35 -1.71 -0.98 -3.37
CA LYS A 35 -1.97 -1.68 -4.63
C LYS A 35 -3.01 -2.79 -4.50
N TYR A 36 -3.89 -2.92 -5.51
CA TYR A 36 -4.74 -4.09 -5.68
C TYR A 36 -3.95 -5.20 -6.39
N GLY A 37 -3.85 -6.37 -5.77
CA GLY A 37 -3.24 -7.56 -6.35
C GLY A 37 -4.24 -8.71 -6.43
N CYS A 38 -4.29 -9.57 -5.40
CA CYS A 38 -5.16 -10.75 -5.39
C CYS A 38 -6.62 -10.46 -4.96
N GLY A 39 -6.85 -9.47 -4.10
CA GLY A 39 -8.17 -9.16 -3.52
C GLY A 39 -8.64 -10.14 -2.42
N VAL A 40 -7.90 -11.21 -2.17
CA VAL A 40 -8.25 -12.30 -1.23
C VAL A 40 -7.28 -12.43 -0.05
N GLY A 41 -6.40 -11.45 0.12
CA GLY A 41 -5.51 -11.38 1.27
C GLY A 41 -4.18 -12.13 1.13
N ASP A 42 -3.87 -12.78 0.01
CA ASP A 42 -2.66 -13.61 -0.12
C ASP A 42 -1.41 -12.78 -0.45
N CYS A 43 -1.49 -11.85 -1.39
CA CYS A 43 -0.31 -11.21 -1.96
C CYS A 43 0.31 -10.08 -1.12
N GLY A 44 -0.42 -9.49 -0.18
CA GLY A 44 0.07 -8.39 0.67
C GLY A 44 0.33 -7.05 -0.03
N ALA A 45 0.03 -6.89 -1.33
CA ALA A 45 0.26 -5.63 -2.06
C ALA A 45 -0.59 -4.46 -1.52
N CYS A 46 -1.70 -4.77 -0.84
CA CYS A 46 -2.65 -3.82 -0.26
C CYS A 46 -2.39 -3.50 1.22
N MET A 47 -1.23 -3.82 1.75
CA MET A 47 -0.90 -3.54 3.16
C MET A 47 -0.95 -2.05 3.48
N VAL A 48 -1.58 -1.72 4.61
CA VAL A 48 -1.59 -0.42 5.28
C VAL A 48 -1.34 -0.63 6.77
N LEU A 49 -0.98 0.41 7.52
CA LEU A 49 -1.04 0.34 8.98
C LEU A 49 -2.44 0.76 9.41
N VAL A 50 -3.04 -0.01 10.30
CA VAL A 50 -4.28 0.34 11.00
C VAL A 50 -3.96 0.32 12.49
N ASP A 51 -4.03 1.45 13.15
CA ASP A 51 -3.62 1.64 14.54
C ASP A 51 -2.19 1.11 14.81
N GLY A 52 -1.28 1.26 13.85
CA GLY A 52 0.11 0.81 13.89
C GLY A 52 0.34 -0.65 13.48
N GLU A 53 -0.70 -1.44 13.24
CA GLU A 53 -0.60 -2.84 12.83
C GLU A 53 -0.72 -3.02 11.32
N ALA A 54 0.17 -3.84 10.73
CA ALA A 54 0.13 -4.14 9.29
C ALA A 54 -1.12 -4.96 8.94
N THR A 55 -2.02 -4.35 8.19
CA THR A 55 -3.34 -4.90 7.86
C THR A 55 -3.56 -4.91 6.35
N LYS A 56 -4.21 -5.97 5.85
CA LYS A 56 -4.56 -6.12 4.43
C LYS A 56 -5.86 -5.37 4.12
N SER A 57 -5.77 -4.20 3.53
CA SER A 57 -6.93 -3.31 3.27
C SER A 57 -7.97 -3.90 2.32
N CYS A 58 -7.64 -4.95 1.56
CA CYS A 58 -8.61 -5.64 0.71
C CYS A 58 -9.57 -6.55 1.50
N LEU A 59 -9.24 -6.89 2.76
CA LEU A 59 -10.07 -7.72 3.64
C LEU A 59 -10.78 -6.92 4.73
N LEU A 60 -10.38 -5.68 4.98
CA LEU A 60 -10.97 -4.80 5.98
C LEU A 60 -12.02 -3.92 5.31
N THR A 61 -13.25 -3.93 5.83
CA THR A 61 -14.32 -3.06 5.34
C THR A 61 -14.19 -1.64 5.89
N LEU A 62 -14.83 -0.66 5.24
CA LEU A 62 -14.91 0.71 5.75
C LEU A 62 -15.59 0.77 7.13
N ALA A 63 -16.63 -0.04 7.36
CA ALA A 63 -17.31 -0.11 8.66
C ALA A 63 -16.35 -0.58 9.77
N GLU A 64 -15.52 -1.57 9.51
CA GLU A 64 -14.52 -2.08 10.48
C GLU A 64 -13.36 -1.09 10.70
N ALA A 65 -13.09 -0.23 9.72
CA ALA A 65 -12.07 0.82 9.82
C ALA A 65 -12.58 2.11 10.46
N GLU A 66 -13.87 2.23 10.76
CA GLU A 66 -14.47 3.44 11.34
C GLU A 66 -13.79 3.82 12.66
N GLY A 67 -13.43 5.09 12.80
CA GLY A 67 -12.75 5.64 13.98
C GLY A 67 -11.28 5.28 14.11
N ARG A 68 -10.72 4.46 13.23
CA ARG A 68 -9.32 4.03 13.30
C ARG A 68 -8.37 5.00 12.60
N VAL A 69 -7.09 4.86 12.94
CA VAL A 69 -5.97 5.58 12.31
C VAL A 69 -5.33 4.68 11.26
N VAL A 70 -5.37 5.13 10.02
CA VAL A 70 -4.82 4.42 8.87
C VAL A 70 -3.61 5.18 8.34
N VAL A 71 -2.46 4.50 8.17
CA VAL A 71 -1.29 5.05 7.49
C VAL A 71 -1.01 4.23 6.24
N THR A 72 -0.99 4.91 5.10
CA THR A 72 -0.62 4.32 3.81
C THR A 72 0.85 4.61 3.50
N ILE A 73 1.35 4.08 2.39
CA ILE A 73 2.74 4.35 1.97
C ILE A 73 3.01 5.83 1.75
N GLU A 74 2.00 6.61 1.33
CA GLU A 74 2.10 8.05 1.14
C GLU A 74 2.25 8.81 2.46
N GLY A 75 1.72 8.26 3.56
CA GLY A 75 1.80 8.89 4.89
C GLY A 75 2.96 8.38 5.75
N LEU A 76 3.63 7.30 5.35
CA LEU A 76 4.71 6.72 6.16
C LEU A 76 5.93 7.65 6.26
N ALA A 77 6.35 8.22 5.13
CA ALA A 77 7.33 9.30 5.02
C ALA A 77 7.19 9.95 3.65
N THR A 78 6.69 11.18 3.62
CA THR A 78 6.39 11.90 2.37
C THR A 78 7.63 12.29 1.58
N ASP A 79 8.79 12.35 2.24
CA ASP A 79 10.09 12.69 1.66
C ASP A 79 10.95 11.45 1.34
N GLY A 80 10.43 10.23 1.56
CA GLY A 80 11.17 9.00 1.37
C GLY A 80 12.27 8.77 2.42
N SER A 81 12.27 9.49 3.53
CA SER A 81 13.31 9.41 4.57
C SER A 81 13.20 8.19 5.48
N HIS A 82 12.10 7.45 5.40
CA HIS A 82 11.91 6.28 6.27
C HIS A 82 13.02 5.25 6.08
N PRO A 83 13.64 4.74 7.18
CA PRO A 83 14.79 3.83 7.11
C PRO A 83 14.59 2.62 6.21
N VAL A 84 13.38 2.04 6.17
CA VAL A 84 13.05 0.92 5.27
C VAL A 84 13.14 1.34 3.81
N GLN A 85 12.61 2.52 3.43
CA GLN A 85 12.65 3.01 2.05
C GLN A 85 14.10 3.21 1.60
N GLN A 86 14.91 3.86 2.43
CA GLN A 86 16.34 4.09 2.17
C GLN A 86 17.12 2.78 2.03
N ALA A 87 16.86 1.81 2.91
CA ALA A 87 17.53 0.53 2.89
C ALA A 87 17.16 -0.31 1.64
N LEU A 88 15.89 -0.27 1.20
CA LEU A 88 15.47 -0.95 -0.03
C LEU A 88 16.20 -0.41 -1.26
N VAL A 89 16.41 0.91 -1.33
CA VAL A 89 17.19 1.54 -2.40
C VAL A 89 18.67 1.12 -2.31
N ALA A 90 19.27 1.22 -1.12
CA ALA A 90 20.68 0.90 -0.90
C ALA A 90 21.02 -0.57 -1.21
N GLU A 91 20.13 -1.50 -0.87
CA GLU A 91 20.30 -2.93 -1.15
C GLU A 91 19.76 -3.34 -2.54
N GLN A 92 19.28 -2.38 -3.34
CA GLN A 92 18.67 -2.63 -4.64
C GLN A 92 17.57 -3.73 -4.58
N ALA A 93 16.76 -3.70 -3.51
CA ALA A 93 15.71 -4.67 -3.24
C ALA A 93 14.39 -4.34 -3.94
N ILE A 94 14.42 -3.52 -5.00
CA ILE A 94 13.28 -3.10 -5.81
C ILE A 94 13.56 -3.44 -7.27
N GLN A 95 12.56 -4.00 -7.96
CA GLN A 95 12.59 -4.16 -9.42
C GLN A 95 11.37 -3.47 -10.04
N CYS A 96 10.26 -4.18 -10.25
CA CYS A 96 9.07 -3.56 -10.86
C CYS A 96 8.35 -2.56 -9.94
N GLY A 97 8.58 -2.60 -8.63
CA GLY A 97 8.01 -1.68 -7.65
C GLY A 97 6.58 -1.98 -7.20
N PHE A 98 5.87 -2.92 -7.83
CA PHE A 98 4.45 -3.14 -7.56
C PHE A 98 4.16 -3.61 -6.12
N CYS A 99 4.91 -4.59 -5.61
CA CYS A 99 4.76 -5.10 -4.24
C CYS A 99 5.42 -4.20 -3.18
N THR A 100 6.26 -3.27 -3.60
CA THR A 100 7.12 -2.47 -2.72
C THR A 100 6.35 -1.69 -1.65
N PRO A 101 5.25 -0.98 -1.95
CA PRO A 101 4.50 -0.25 -0.93
C PRO A 101 4.02 -1.16 0.21
N GLY A 102 3.45 -2.33 -0.14
CA GLY A 102 2.99 -3.28 0.86
C GLY A 102 4.12 -3.87 1.71
N ILE A 103 5.28 -4.14 1.09
CA ILE A 103 6.48 -4.62 1.78
C ILE A 103 7.02 -3.56 2.74
N VAL A 104 7.08 -2.30 2.32
CA VAL A 104 7.55 -1.20 3.18
C VAL A 104 6.67 -1.06 4.41
N ILE A 105 5.36 -1.10 4.26
CA ILE A 105 4.40 -1.05 5.37
C ILE A 105 4.60 -2.24 6.32
N ALA A 106 4.70 -3.47 5.80
CA ALA A 106 4.92 -4.65 6.63
C ALA A 106 6.26 -4.60 7.38
N ALA A 107 7.32 -4.13 6.72
CA ALA A 107 8.64 -3.97 7.32
C ALA A 107 8.67 -2.86 8.38
N ALA A 108 7.97 -1.74 8.16
CA ALA A 108 7.84 -0.67 9.13
C ALA A 108 7.13 -1.17 10.40
N ALA A 109 6.03 -1.91 10.26
CA ALA A 109 5.33 -2.52 11.40
C ALA A 109 6.21 -3.53 12.15
N LEU A 110 7.00 -4.34 11.43
CA LEU A 110 7.95 -5.27 12.05
C LEU A 110 8.99 -4.50 12.87
N LEU A 111 9.65 -3.50 12.28
CA LEU A 111 10.72 -2.75 12.93
C LEU A 111 10.24 -1.89 14.11
N ALA A 112 8.98 -1.46 14.10
CA ALA A 112 8.37 -0.79 15.24
C ALA A 112 8.27 -1.69 16.48
N ARG A 113 8.12 -3.01 16.28
CA ARG A 113 8.02 -4.01 17.36
C ARG A 113 9.35 -4.67 17.69
N ASN A 114 10.19 -4.88 16.68
CA ASN A 114 11.49 -5.53 16.81
C ASN A 114 12.49 -4.80 15.90
N ALA A 115 13.31 -3.95 16.50
CA ALA A 115 14.32 -3.17 15.78
C ALA A 115 15.55 -4.00 15.35
N ASP A 116 15.65 -5.27 15.77
CA ASP A 116 16.73 -6.19 15.39
C ASP A 116 16.20 -7.56 14.95
N PRO A 117 15.41 -7.59 13.86
CA PRO A 117 14.76 -8.83 13.45
C PRO A 117 15.78 -9.81 12.87
N SER A 118 15.68 -11.07 13.31
CA SER A 118 16.36 -12.19 12.66
C SER A 118 15.80 -12.42 11.25
N GLU A 119 16.52 -13.18 10.44
CA GLU A 119 16.02 -13.58 9.12
C GLU A 119 14.68 -14.36 9.24
N ALA A 120 14.53 -15.17 10.28
CA ALA A 120 13.31 -15.90 10.55
C ALA A 120 12.13 -14.97 10.88
N ASP A 121 12.35 -13.94 11.69
CA ASP A 121 11.33 -12.92 12.00
C ASP A 121 10.90 -12.17 10.75
N ILE A 122 11.85 -11.81 9.89
CA ILE A 122 11.58 -11.14 8.62
C ILE A 122 10.73 -12.03 7.72
N LYS A 123 11.11 -13.30 7.54
CA LYS A 123 10.35 -14.24 6.71
C LYS A 123 8.94 -14.49 7.24
N ALA A 124 8.76 -14.50 8.56
CA ALA A 124 7.44 -14.66 9.17
C ALA A 124 6.57 -13.41 9.00
N ALA A 125 7.15 -12.21 9.09
CA ALA A 125 6.42 -10.95 8.99
C ALA A 125 6.14 -10.50 7.55
N ILE A 126 7.09 -10.73 6.62
CA ILE A 126 7.00 -10.31 5.22
C ILE A 126 6.44 -11.45 4.38
N THR A 127 5.14 -11.63 4.43
CA THR A 127 4.41 -12.62 3.62
C THR A 127 4.04 -12.11 2.23
N ASN A 128 4.47 -10.92 1.86
CA ASN A 128 4.18 -10.28 0.59
C ASN A 128 4.76 -11.09 -0.58
N LEU A 129 3.95 -11.28 -1.62
CA LEU A 129 4.38 -11.96 -2.84
C LEU A 129 5.09 -10.98 -3.79
N CYS A 130 6.31 -11.34 -4.19
CA CYS A 130 7.10 -10.58 -5.15
C CYS A 130 7.51 -11.47 -6.33
N PRO A 131 6.92 -11.30 -7.52
CA PRO A 131 7.24 -12.12 -8.70
C PRO A 131 8.66 -11.88 -9.22
N CYS A 132 9.29 -10.77 -8.87
CA CYS A 132 10.68 -10.47 -9.22
C CYS A 132 11.71 -11.22 -8.36
N GLY A 133 11.30 -11.87 -7.27
CA GLY A 133 12.18 -12.71 -6.45
C GLY A 133 13.25 -11.97 -5.64
N VAL A 134 13.00 -10.72 -5.23
CA VAL A 134 13.98 -9.88 -4.50
C VAL A 134 14.24 -10.29 -3.03
N TYR A 135 13.66 -11.38 -2.55
CA TYR A 135 13.66 -11.76 -1.14
C TYR A 135 15.03 -11.76 -0.44
N PRO A 136 16.14 -12.27 -1.03
CA PRO A 136 17.42 -12.22 -0.35
C PRO A 136 17.94 -10.80 -0.13
N ARG A 137 17.67 -9.88 -1.06
CA ARG A 137 18.00 -8.47 -0.92
C ARG A 137 17.08 -7.77 0.08
N LEU A 138 15.81 -8.19 0.10
CA LEU A 138 14.81 -7.67 1.02
C LEU A 138 15.18 -7.98 2.48
N VAL A 139 15.65 -9.19 2.78
CA VAL A 139 16.13 -9.54 4.12
C VAL A 139 17.26 -8.62 4.55
N ARG A 140 18.27 -8.43 3.69
CA ARG A 140 19.40 -7.50 3.99
C ARG A 140 18.94 -6.08 4.20
N ALA A 141 18.00 -5.61 3.36
CA ALA A 141 17.45 -4.26 3.46
C ALA A 141 16.73 -4.04 4.79
N ILE A 142 15.90 -4.98 5.24
CA ILE A 142 15.18 -4.85 6.50
C ILE A 142 16.15 -4.89 7.70
N GLN A 143 17.15 -5.77 7.68
CA GLN A 143 18.19 -5.79 8.70
C GLN A 143 19.01 -4.48 8.72
N ARG A 144 19.31 -3.93 7.53
CA ARG A 144 19.97 -2.63 7.40
C ARG A 144 19.11 -1.51 8.00
N ALA A 145 17.83 -1.46 7.67
CA ALA A 145 16.88 -0.50 8.23
C ALA A 145 16.81 -0.57 9.76
N GLY A 146 16.77 -1.79 10.31
CA GLY A 146 16.80 -2.00 11.76
C GLY A 146 18.07 -1.45 12.41
N ARG A 147 19.24 -1.63 11.78
CA ARG A 147 20.50 -1.02 12.27
C ARG A 147 20.44 0.50 12.23
N ALA A 148 19.95 1.09 11.12
CA ALA A 148 19.82 2.54 10.98
C ALA A 148 18.88 3.13 12.05
N THR A 149 17.77 2.49 12.34
CA THR A 149 16.82 2.91 13.40
C THR A 149 17.49 2.95 14.78
N ARG A 150 18.48 2.08 15.02
CA ARG A 150 19.25 2.06 16.28
C ARG A 150 20.45 3.00 16.28
N GLY A 151 20.66 3.80 15.23
CA GLY A 151 21.80 4.70 15.09
C GLY A 151 23.13 4.02 14.70
N PHE A 152 23.08 2.81 14.18
CA PHE A 152 24.27 2.02 13.84
C PHE A 152 24.66 2.04 12.33
N ASP A 153 24.04 2.85 11.49
CA ASP A 153 24.42 2.93 10.06
C ASP A 153 25.16 4.25 9.75
N PRO A 154 26.52 4.24 9.74
CA PRO A 154 27.31 5.46 9.46
C PRO A 154 27.35 5.83 7.96
N ALA A 155 26.73 5.06 7.07
CA ALA A 155 26.92 5.18 5.61
C ALA A 155 25.63 5.50 4.83
N SER A 156 24.58 5.96 5.46
CA SER A 156 23.41 6.46 4.72
C SER A 156 23.66 7.91 4.30
N PRO A 157 23.84 8.21 3.00
CA PRO A 157 23.80 9.62 2.58
C PRO A 157 22.42 10.20 2.92
N PRO A 158 22.34 11.49 3.29
CA PRO A 158 21.06 12.13 3.51
C PRO A 158 20.21 12.01 2.22
N PRO A 159 18.90 11.79 2.37
CA PRO A 159 18.01 11.73 1.21
C PRO A 159 18.09 13.05 0.44
N PRO A 160 18.01 13.00 -0.89
CA PRO A 160 17.87 14.23 -1.67
C PRO A 160 16.60 14.97 -1.20
N PRO A 161 16.62 16.30 -1.16
CA PRO A 161 15.44 17.06 -0.77
C PRO A 161 14.25 16.65 -1.65
N ALA A 162 13.13 16.35 -0.99
CA ALA A 162 11.91 15.97 -1.70
C ALA A 162 11.51 17.09 -2.66
N PRO A 163 11.09 16.76 -3.91
CA PRO A 163 10.49 17.77 -4.77
C PRO A 163 9.24 18.31 -4.06
N VAL A 164 9.21 19.61 -3.85
CA VAL A 164 8.07 20.31 -3.26
C VAL A 164 6.91 20.17 -4.26
N LEU A 165 6.09 19.15 -4.05
CA LEU A 165 4.82 19.05 -4.79
C LEU A 165 3.92 20.18 -4.29
N ALA A 166 3.55 21.09 -5.20
CA ALA A 166 2.55 22.11 -4.92
C ALA A 166 1.26 21.44 -4.41
N PRO A 167 0.54 22.08 -3.47
CA PRO A 167 -0.71 21.50 -2.96
C PRO A 167 -1.67 21.29 -4.14
N VAL A 168 -2.00 20.04 -4.42
CA VAL A 168 -3.04 19.70 -5.39
C VAL A 168 -4.36 20.03 -4.71
N THR A 169 -4.92 21.18 -5.03
CA THR A 169 -6.33 21.46 -4.75
C THR A 169 -7.15 20.56 -5.68
N ALA A 170 -7.46 19.37 -5.20
CA ALA A 170 -8.37 18.47 -5.90
C ALA A 170 -9.78 19.06 -5.84
N ALA A 171 -10.14 19.84 -6.85
CA ALA A 171 -11.52 20.01 -7.22
C ALA A 171 -11.99 18.65 -7.76
N VAL A 172 -12.83 17.97 -7.00
CA VAL A 172 -13.54 16.78 -7.49
C VAL A 172 -14.43 17.26 -8.64
N PRO A 173 -14.22 16.84 -9.90
CA PRO A 173 -15.16 17.16 -10.95
C PRO A 173 -16.49 16.52 -10.60
N ALA A 174 -17.57 17.31 -10.62
CA ALA A 174 -18.90 16.76 -10.55
C ALA A 174 -19.08 15.75 -11.69
N ASN A 175 -19.36 14.53 -11.32
CA ASN A 175 -19.60 13.44 -12.28
C ASN A 175 -20.98 13.64 -12.88
N ASP A 176 -21.09 14.43 -13.94
CA ASP A 176 -22.26 14.46 -14.80
C ASP A 176 -22.28 13.15 -15.59
N SER A 177 -22.91 12.16 -15.02
CA SER A 177 -23.21 10.93 -15.73
C SER A 177 -24.23 11.22 -16.83
N PRO A 178 -23.92 11.00 -18.11
CA PRO A 178 -24.96 10.99 -19.12
C PRO A 178 -25.82 9.74 -18.90
N THR A 179 -27.10 9.99 -18.65
CA THR A 179 -28.16 8.99 -18.69
C THR A 179 -28.42 8.63 -20.14
N ASP A 180 -27.64 7.71 -20.69
CA ASP A 180 -27.98 7.00 -21.91
C ASP A 180 -27.55 5.53 -21.75
N ALA A 181 -28.49 4.74 -21.25
CA ALA A 181 -28.39 3.28 -21.34
C ALA A 181 -28.78 2.86 -22.78
N PRO A 182 -27.92 2.20 -23.54
CA PRO A 182 -28.35 1.57 -24.77
C PRO A 182 -29.21 0.35 -24.43
N THR A 183 -30.42 0.36 -24.94
CA THR A 183 -31.36 -0.76 -24.98
C THR A 183 -30.68 -2.01 -25.58
N ALA A 184 -30.73 -3.10 -24.82
CA ALA A 184 -30.35 -4.41 -25.28
C ALA A 184 -31.17 -4.81 -26.51
N GLN A 185 -30.53 -4.97 -27.65
CA GLN A 185 -31.07 -5.73 -28.79
C GLN A 185 -30.20 -6.97 -28.98
N ASP A 186 -30.91 -8.09 -28.94
CA ASP A 186 -30.47 -9.45 -29.20
C ASP A 186 -29.51 -9.56 -30.37
N THR A 187 -28.34 -10.16 -30.15
CA THR A 187 -27.67 -10.96 -31.18
C THR A 187 -27.15 -12.24 -30.54
N ALA A 188 -27.90 -13.30 -30.73
CA ALA A 188 -27.46 -14.67 -30.54
C ALA A 188 -26.26 -14.93 -31.42
N SER A 189 -25.09 -15.18 -30.83
CA SER A 189 -23.91 -15.69 -31.50
C SER A 189 -23.55 -17.06 -30.96
N THR A 190 -23.58 -18.02 -31.83
CA THR A 190 -23.24 -19.45 -31.72
C THR A 190 -21.83 -19.66 -31.15
N PRO A 191 -21.57 -20.70 -30.31
CA PRO A 191 -20.23 -21.02 -29.85
C PRO A 191 -19.38 -21.59 -30.98
N GLY A 192 -18.28 -20.89 -31.31
CA GLY A 192 -17.26 -21.39 -32.20
C GLY A 192 -16.31 -22.36 -31.50
N GLU A 193 -16.14 -23.54 -32.09
CA GLU A 193 -15.16 -24.56 -31.69
C GLU A 193 -13.72 -24.02 -31.75
N TYR A 194 -12.93 -24.27 -30.68
CA TYR A 194 -11.47 -24.11 -30.70
C TYR A 194 -10.84 -25.38 -31.31
N PRO A 195 -9.93 -25.24 -32.28
CA PRO A 195 -9.12 -26.38 -32.76
C PRO A 195 -7.99 -26.69 -31.80
N ARG A 196 -7.70 -28.00 -31.67
CA ARG A 196 -6.64 -28.60 -30.82
C ARG A 196 -5.24 -28.30 -31.37
#